data_50fe91cfd8c9737eb364da422ed714cc
#
_entry.id   50fe91cfd8c9737eb364da422ed714cc
#
_cell.length_a   1.000
_cell.length_b   1.000
_cell.length_c   1.000
_cell.angle_alpha   90.00
_cell.angle_beta   90.00
_cell.angle_gamma   90.00
#
_symmetry.space_group_name_H-M   'P 1'
#
loop_
_entity.id
_entity.type
_entity.pdbx_description
1 polymer ?
#
loop_
_entity_poly.entity_id
_entity_poly.type
_entity_poly.pdbx_seq_one_letter_code
_entity_poly.pdbx_strand_id
1 'polypeptide(L)'
;AGSEHFNELKDEVLNLMRHINEMDISELVEAVKRCTLYKVEINDYLDLIMVWYRDVLLYKATREIDKVVFKDQIDCMREQARRSSYEGIETILDSLDKAKARLKANVNFDLVMELLFLTIKEN
;
A
#
# COMPACT_ATOMS: atom_id res chain seq x y z
N ALA A 1 -6.16 -3.52 23.24
CA ALA A 1 -4.76 -3.85 23.27
C ALA A 1 -4.06 -3.55 21.95
N GLY A 2 -2.73 -3.36 22.00
CA GLY A 2 -1.94 -2.99 20.83
C GLY A 2 -2.03 -3.99 19.68
N SER A 3 -2.14 -5.29 19.98
CA SER A 3 -2.25 -6.33 18.95
C SER A 3 -3.57 -6.29 18.18
N GLU A 4 -4.68 -5.96 18.85
CA GLU A 4 -5.96 -5.80 18.18
C GLU A 4 -5.97 -4.57 17.26
N HIS A 5 -5.41 -3.46 17.75
CA HIS A 5 -5.29 -2.24 16.96
C HIS A 5 -4.39 -2.46 15.73
N PHE A 6 -3.28 -3.16 15.91
CA PHE A 6 -2.39 -3.51 14.79
C PHE A 6 -3.11 -4.40 13.78
N ASN A 7 -3.91 -5.36 14.24
CA ASN A 7 -4.67 -6.23 13.34
C ASN A 7 -5.72 -5.45 12.55
N GLU A 8 -6.38 -4.47 13.17
CA GLU A 8 -7.30 -3.58 12.46
C GLU A 8 -6.60 -2.77 11.38
N LEU A 9 -5.44 -2.20 11.72
CA LEU A 9 -4.61 -1.46 10.77
C LEU A 9 -4.18 -2.36 9.60
N LYS A 10 -3.70 -3.55 9.90
CA LYS A 10 -3.28 -4.52 8.89
C LYS A 10 -4.45 -4.90 7.98
N ASP A 11 -5.63 -5.17 8.54
CA ASP A 11 -6.80 -5.52 7.75
C ASP A 11 -7.21 -4.37 6.83
N GLU A 12 -7.15 -3.13 7.31
CA GLU A 12 -7.44 -1.95 6.48
C GLU A 12 -6.45 -1.83 5.32
N VAL A 13 -5.15 -2.02 5.59
CA VAL A 13 -4.14 -1.96 4.53
C VAL A 13 -4.35 -3.07 3.50
N LEU A 14 -4.58 -4.30 3.95
CA LEU A 14 -4.80 -5.42 3.04
C LEU A 14 -6.05 -5.21 2.18
N ASN A 15 -7.12 -4.70 2.79
CA ASN A 15 -8.34 -4.38 2.06
C ASN A 15 -8.09 -3.30 1.00
N LEU A 16 -7.35 -2.26 1.36
CA LEU A 16 -6.97 -1.19 0.42
C LEU A 16 -6.16 -1.76 -0.74
N MET A 17 -5.16 -2.59 -0.45
CA MET A 17 -4.30 -3.17 -1.49
C MET A 17 -5.07 -4.05 -2.47
N ARG A 18 -6.08 -4.78 -1.98
CA ARG A 18 -6.91 -5.62 -2.84
C ARG A 18 -7.77 -4.82 -3.80
N HIS A 19 -8.13 -3.58 -3.47
CA HIS A 19 -9.15 -2.83 -4.22
C HIS A 19 -8.64 -1.54 -4.86
N ILE A 20 -7.48 -1.02 -4.46
CA ILE A 20 -7.04 0.32 -4.85
C ILE A 20 -6.98 0.52 -6.38
N ASN A 21 -6.59 -0.50 -7.11
CA ASN A 21 -6.45 -0.40 -8.57
C ASN A 21 -7.78 -0.18 -9.28
N GLU A 22 -8.89 -0.55 -8.65
CA GLU A 22 -10.24 -0.45 -9.21
C GLU A 22 -11.03 0.74 -8.65
N MET A 23 -10.46 1.46 -7.69
CA MET A 23 -11.11 2.61 -7.08
C MET A 23 -11.20 3.79 -8.03
N ASP A 24 -12.34 4.48 -8.04
CA ASP A 24 -12.44 5.80 -8.66
C ASP A 24 -11.93 6.89 -7.70
N ILE A 25 -11.92 8.15 -8.15
CA ILE A 25 -11.40 9.25 -7.36
C ILE A 25 -12.18 9.43 -6.06
N SER A 26 -13.50 9.28 -6.10
CA SER A 26 -14.34 9.38 -4.90
C SER A 26 -13.98 8.32 -3.88
N GLU A 27 -13.77 7.09 -4.33
CA GLU A 27 -13.37 5.98 -3.46
C GLU A 27 -11.97 6.18 -2.90
N LEU A 28 -11.04 6.76 -3.68
CA LEU A 28 -9.70 7.12 -3.18
C LEU A 28 -9.78 8.16 -2.07
N VAL A 29 -10.60 9.18 -2.23
CA VAL A 29 -10.80 10.21 -1.20
C VAL A 29 -11.34 9.58 0.08
N GLU A 30 -12.30 8.67 -0.03
CA GLU A 30 -12.83 7.95 1.13
C GLU A 30 -11.76 7.06 1.77
N ALA A 31 -10.90 6.44 0.98
CA ALA A 31 -9.78 5.64 1.50
C ALA A 31 -8.80 6.50 2.30
N VAL A 32 -8.53 7.73 1.86
CA VAL A 32 -7.70 8.67 2.62
C VAL A 32 -8.37 9.03 3.96
N LYS A 33 -9.67 9.26 3.96
CA LYS A 33 -10.41 9.52 5.21
C LYS A 33 -10.30 8.36 6.20
N ARG A 34 -10.42 7.12 5.73
CA ARG A 34 -10.22 5.94 6.59
C ARG A 34 -8.79 5.85 7.09
N CYS A 35 -7.81 6.17 6.24
CA CYS A 35 -6.40 6.19 6.60
C CYS A 35 -6.11 7.17 7.73
N THR A 36 -6.86 8.27 7.83
CA THR A 36 -6.70 9.28 8.88
C THR A 36 -6.90 8.68 10.28
N LEU A 37 -7.69 7.61 10.40
CA LEU A 37 -7.86 6.90 11.67
C LEU A 37 -6.55 6.29 12.19
N TYR A 38 -5.59 6.09 11.31
CA TYR A 38 -4.28 5.49 11.62
C TYR A 38 -3.14 6.50 11.52
N LYS A 39 -3.46 7.79 11.60
CA LYS A 39 -2.46 8.86 11.43
C LYS A 39 -1.31 8.75 12.42
N VAL A 40 -1.59 8.36 13.66
CA VAL A 40 -0.56 8.19 14.71
C VAL A 40 0.39 7.04 14.34
N GLU A 41 -0.14 5.97 13.76
CA GLU A 41 0.62 4.79 13.35
C GLU A 41 0.90 4.77 11.85
N ILE A 42 1.00 5.95 11.23
CA ILE A 42 1.10 6.02 9.77
C ILE A 42 2.36 5.33 9.24
N ASN A 43 3.45 5.32 9.99
CA ASN A 43 4.66 4.61 9.56
C ASN A 43 4.42 3.11 9.44
N ASP A 44 3.68 2.50 10.39
CA ASP A 44 3.31 1.09 10.31
C ASP A 44 2.39 0.82 9.11
N TYR A 45 1.46 1.72 8.86
CA TYR A 45 0.56 1.65 7.72
C TYR A 45 1.36 1.64 6.40
N LEU A 46 2.28 2.57 6.24
CA LEU A 46 3.13 2.67 5.04
C LEU A 46 4.08 1.48 4.92
N ASP A 47 4.62 0.98 6.02
CA ASP A 47 5.48 -0.19 6.02
C ASP A 47 4.75 -1.45 5.53
N LEU A 48 3.47 -1.61 5.89
CA LEU A 48 2.66 -2.74 5.40
C LEU A 48 2.42 -2.63 3.90
N ILE A 49 2.18 -1.43 3.37
CA ILE A 49 2.06 -1.23 1.93
C ILE A 49 3.39 -1.60 1.24
N MET A 50 4.51 -1.21 1.84
CA MET A 50 5.83 -1.55 1.30
C MET A 50 6.03 -3.07 1.24
N VAL A 51 5.68 -3.78 2.32
CA VAL A 51 5.78 -5.25 2.34
C VAL A 51 4.91 -5.87 1.24
N TRP A 52 3.70 -5.35 1.03
CA TRP A 52 2.82 -5.80 -0.02
C TRP A 52 3.50 -5.70 -1.40
N TYR A 53 4.04 -4.54 -1.75
CA TYR A 53 4.66 -4.35 -3.07
C TYR A 53 6.00 -5.06 -3.21
N ARG A 54 6.73 -5.28 -2.11
CA ARG A 54 7.89 -6.17 -2.14
C ARG A 54 7.47 -7.60 -2.45
N ASP A 55 6.37 -8.07 -1.87
CA ASP A 55 5.81 -9.38 -2.18
C ASP A 55 5.41 -9.48 -3.66
N VAL A 56 4.73 -8.44 -4.19
CA VAL A 56 4.36 -8.39 -5.61
C VAL A 56 5.61 -8.49 -6.48
N LEU A 57 6.65 -7.73 -6.14
CA LEU A 57 7.92 -7.74 -6.88
C LEU A 57 8.58 -9.11 -6.84
N LEU A 58 8.69 -9.71 -5.66
CA LEU A 58 9.29 -11.04 -5.49
C LEU A 58 8.53 -12.09 -6.29
N TYR A 59 7.20 -12.07 -6.19
CA TYR A 59 6.40 -13.01 -6.97
C TYR A 59 6.54 -12.78 -8.47
N LYS A 60 6.54 -11.52 -8.92
CA LYS A 60 6.74 -11.19 -10.34
C LYS A 60 8.07 -11.73 -10.86
N ALA A 61 9.12 -11.60 -10.07
CA ALA A 61 10.47 -12.00 -10.48
C ALA A 61 10.71 -13.51 -10.38
N THR A 62 10.15 -14.18 -9.36
CA THR A 62 10.51 -15.58 -9.05
C THR A 62 9.36 -16.56 -9.26
N ARG A 63 8.12 -16.12 -9.20
CA ARG A 63 6.90 -16.97 -9.17
C ARG A 63 6.85 -17.91 -7.96
N GLU A 64 7.64 -17.65 -6.93
CA GLU A 64 7.73 -18.50 -5.74
C GLU A 64 6.85 -17.94 -4.61
N ILE A 65 5.80 -18.70 -4.24
CA ILE A 65 4.84 -18.30 -3.22
C ILE A 65 5.47 -18.28 -1.82
N ASP A 66 6.35 -19.22 -1.54
CA ASP A 66 6.96 -19.34 -0.22
C ASP A 66 7.91 -18.21 0.17
N LYS A 67 8.27 -17.35 -0.78
CA LYS A 67 9.11 -16.17 -0.53
C LYS A 67 8.34 -14.94 -0.10
N VAL A 68 7.01 -14.91 -0.28
CA VAL A 68 6.20 -13.74 0.09
C VAL A 68 5.74 -13.81 1.54
N VAL A 69 5.50 -12.63 2.13
CA VAL A 69 5.03 -12.51 3.51
C VAL A 69 3.52 -12.79 3.59
N PHE A 70 2.73 -12.19 2.70
CA PHE A 70 1.27 -12.32 2.71
C PHE A 70 0.82 -13.47 1.80
N LYS A 71 1.16 -14.70 2.18
CA LYS A 71 0.88 -15.90 1.37
C LYS A 71 -0.60 -16.11 1.08
N ASP A 72 -1.47 -15.72 2.01
CA ASP A 72 -2.92 -15.83 1.87
C ASP A 72 -3.50 -14.82 0.87
N GLN A 73 -2.70 -13.84 0.41
CA GLN A 73 -3.10 -12.83 -0.56
C GLN A 73 -2.56 -13.12 -1.96
N ILE A 74 -2.07 -14.32 -2.19
CA ILE A 74 -1.33 -14.63 -3.42
C ILE A 74 -2.15 -14.45 -4.70
N ASP A 75 -3.44 -14.73 -4.66
CA ASP A 75 -4.30 -14.58 -5.86
C ASP A 75 -4.35 -13.12 -6.32
N CYS A 76 -4.51 -12.20 -5.38
CA CYS A 76 -4.49 -10.77 -5.67
C CYS A 76 -3.11 -10.31 -6.13
N MET A 77 -2.05 -10.78 -5.48
CA MET A 77 -0.68 -10.43 -5.85
C MET A 77 -0.30 -10.94 -7.22
N ARG A 78 -0.79 -12.12 -7.60
CA ARG A 78 -0.58 -12.67 -8.94
C ARG A 78 -1.15 -11.74 -10.00
N GLU A 79 -2.34 -11.23 -9.79
CA GLU A 79 -2.97 -10.28 -10.71
C GLU A 79 -2.21 -8.97 -10.77
N GLN A 80 -1.78 -8.44 -9.64
CA GLN A 80 -0.99 -7.21 -9.61
C GLN A 80 0.38 -7.39 -10.24
N ALA A 81 1.02 -8.53 -10.03
CA ALA A 81 2.31 -8.85 -10.66
C ALA A 81 2.18 -8.90 -12.19
N ARG A 82 1.06 -9.39 -12.69
CA ARG A 82 0.77 -9.42 -14.13
C ARG A 82 0.52 -8.00 -14.66
N ARG A 83 -0.23 -7.21 -13.92
CA ARG A 83 -0.66 -5.87 -14.33
C ARG A 83 0.45 -4.82 -14.27
N SER A 84 1.23 -4.82 -13.19
CA SER A 84 2.23 -3.78 -12.92
C SER A 84 3.57 -4.13 -13.56
N SER A 85 4.19 -3.14 -14.20
CA SER A 85 5.56 -3.29 -14.70
C SER A 85 6.56 -3.21 -13.55
N TYR A 86 7.79 -3.65 -13.79
CA TYR A 86 8.87 -3.46 -12.81
C TYR A 86 9.10 -1.98 -12.49
N GLU A 87 9.05 -1.12 -13.50
CA GLU A 87 9.19 0.32 -13.32
C GLU A 87 8.04 0.90 -12.51
N GLY A 88 6.83 0.39 -12.74
CA GLY A 88 5.66 0.80 -11.95
C GLY A 88 5.80 0.44 -10.48
N ILE A 89 6.26 -0.77 -10.18
CA ILE A 89 6.48 -1.20 -8.80
C ILE A 89 7.59 -0.36 -8.15
N GLU A 90 8.67 -0.09 -8.87
CA GLU A 90 9.74 0.79 -8.38
C GLU A 90 9.20 2.18 -8.05
N THR A 91 8.38 2.73 -8.93
CA THR A 91 7.74 4.04 -8.71
C THR A 91 6.89 4.03 -7.43
N ILE A 92 6.13 2.96 -7.20
CA ILE A 92 5.34 2.82 -5.97
C ILE A 92 6.25 2.78 -4.74
N LEU A 93 7.29 1.97 -4.76
CA LEU A 93 8.22 1.85 -3.63
C LEU A 93 8.90 3.19 -3.34
N ASP A 94 9.34 3.91 -4.37
CA ASP A 94 9.91 5.25 -4.22
C ASP A 94 8.91 6.24 -3.65
N SER A 95 7.64 6.16 -4.07
CA SER A 95 6.59 7.06 -3.58
C SER A 95 6.29 6.84 -2.10
N LEU A 96 6.46 5.62 -1.59
CA LEU A 96 6.30 5.34 -0.17
C LEU A 96 7.39 6.03 0.65
N ASP A 97 8.63 6.00 0.20
CA ASP A 97 9.73 6.71 0.84
C ASP A 97 9.51 8.22 0.83
N LYS A 98 9.03 8.76 -0.31
CA LYS A 98 8.70 10.19 -0.43
C LYS A 98 7.56 10.59 0.51
N ALA A 99 6.53 9.74 0.62
CA ALA A 99 5.42 10.00 1.53
C ALA A 99 5.90 10.09 2.98
N LYS A 100 6.74 9.16 3.42
CA LYS A 100 7.32 9.18 4.77
C LYS A 100 8.11 10.48 5.00
N ALA A 101 8.94 10.88 4.05
CA ALA A 101 9.75 12.10 4.16
C ALA A 101 8.86 13.35 4.25
N ARG A 102 7.81 13.42 3.43
CA ARG A 102 6.87 14.55 3.42
C ARG A 102 6.09 14.65 4.73
N LEU A 103 5.62 13.52 5.26
CA LEU A 103 4.91 13.49 6.54
C LEU A 103 5.83 13.92 7.69
N LYS A 104 7.08 13.49 7.67
CA LYS A 104 8.08 13.91 8.65
C LYS A 104 8.36 15.42 8.57
N ALA A 105 8.26 15.99 7.38
CA ALA A 105 8.44 17.43 7.14
C ALA A 105 7.15 18.23 7.36
N ASN A 106 6.11 17.62 7.93
CA ASN A 106 4.82 18.25 8.22
C ASN A 106 4.05 18.74 7.00
N VAL A 107 4.24 18.11 5.86
CA VAL A 107 3.38 18.36 4.69
C VAL A 107 1.98 17.84 5.02
N ASN A 108 0.95 18.49 4.45
CA ASN A 108 -0.45 18.14 4.71
C ASN A 108 -0.71 16.64 4.50
N PHE A 109 -1.26 16.00 5.54
CA PHE A 109 -1.48 14.54 5.56
C PHE A 109 -2.35 14.07 4.41
N ASP A 110 -3.51 14.72 4.22
CA ASP A 110 -4.46 14.29 3.18
C ASP A 110 -3.83 14.40 1.80
N LEU A 111 -3.12 15.48 1.52
CA LEU A 111 -2.43 15.68 0.24
C LEU A 111 -1.38 14.60 -0.01
N VAL A 112 -0.55 14.31 0.99
CA VAL A 112 0.49 13.26 0.89
C VAL A 112 -0.14 11.92 0.57
N MET A 113 -1.19 11.55 1.30
CA MET A 113 -1.84 10.25 1.13
C MET A 113 -2.61 10.16 -0.19
N GLU A 114 -3.25 11.25 -0.62
CA GLU A 114 -3.93 11.30 -1.92
C GLU A 114 -2.94 11.09 -3.07
N LEU A 115 -1.80 11.77 -3.03
CA LEU A 115 -0.75 11.59 -4.03
C LEU A 115 -0.20 10.18 -4.05
N LEU A 116 0.03 9.61 -2.86
CA LEU A 116 0.51 8.23 -2.74
C LEU A 116 -0.49 7.25 -3.35
N PHE A 117 -1.77 7.36 -2.97
CA PHE A 117 -2.79 6.42 -3.44
C PHE A 117 -3.01 6.54 -4.95
N LEU A 118 -2.96 7.75 -5.50
CA LEU A 118 -3.01 7.95 -6.95
C LEU A 118 -1.83 7.29 -7.66
N THR A 119 -0.62 7.45 -7.12
CA THR A 119 0.57 6.83 -7.68
C THR A 119 0.45 5.31 -7.69
N ILE A 120 -0.04 4.73 -6.59
CA ILE A 120 -0.27 3.28 -6.51
C ILE A 120 -1.29 2.84 -7.56
N LYS A 121 -2.41 3.55 -7.65
CA LYS A 121 -3.49 3.21 -8.58
C LYS A 121 -3.00 3.22 -10.03
N GLU A 122 -2.17 4.18 -10.39
CA GLU A 122 -1.72 4.38 -11.77
C GLU A 122 -0.59 3.44 -12.20
N ASN A 123 0.03 2.76 -11.26
CA ASN A 123 1.19 1.91 -11.54
C ASN A 123 0.95 0.45 -11.17
#